data_e4bde154fb9e67c247e26e4ca08a542e
#
_entry.id   e4bde154fb9e67c247e26e4ca08a542e
#
_cell.length_a   1.000
_cell.length_b   1.000
_cell.length_c   1.000
_cell.angle_alpha   90.00
_cell.angle_beta   90.00
_cell.angle_gamma   90.00
#
_symmetry.space_group_name_H-M   'P 1'
#
loop_
_entity.id
_entity.type
_entity.pdbx_description
1 polymer ?
#
loop_
_entity_poly.entity_id
_entity_poly.type
_entity_poly.pdbx_seq_one_letter_code
_entity_poly.pdbx_strand_id
1 'polypeptide(L)'
;MKLPAPALAAAVVLLATPIHARQSNPAPSLDKPFAKGGSIVMKLAAGDYRISGRTEDRIRVSWRADRPEQAANLKADADVSGTRAVISTGGFKNGIHFTIEVPARSDIDIEMSAGDLEVRGIEGNKKVESWAGDVSIDIGQPEQYRRVEATVRAGDLTARPFNYSTGGLLRSFTWDGKGAYSLMVKLFAGDLTLR
;
A
#
# COMPACT_ATOMS: atom_id res chain seq x y z
N MET A 1 1.32 81.31 -34.74
CA MET A 1 1.03 80.02 -35.32
C MET A 1 1.95 78.99 -34.62
N LYS A 2 1.44 78.26 -33.66
CA LYS A 2 2.18 77.22 -32.90
C LYS A 2 1.61 75.85 -33.33
N LEU A 3 2.46 75.03 -33.88
CA LEU A 3 2.18 73.60 -34.21
C LEU A 3 2.28 72.73 -32.96
N PRO A 4 1.36 71.82 -32.70
CA PRO A 4 1.50 70.86 -31.64
C PRO A 4 2.36 69.64 -32.06
N ALA A 5 3.20 69.19 -31.12
CA ALA A 5 4.03 67.99 -31.26
C ALA A 5 3.20 66.69 -31.08
N PRO A 6 3.50 65.60 -31.76
CA PRO A 6 2.79 64.32 -31.59
C PRO A 6 3.36 63.58 -30.38
N ALA A 7 2.46 63.13 -29.50
CA ALA A 7 2.74 62.22 -28.41
C ALA A 7 2.96 60.78 -28.93
N LEU A 8 4.14 60.22 -28.67
CA LEU A 8 4.44 58.81 -28.93
C LEU A 8 3.85 57.95 -27.80
N ALA A 9 2.86 57.16 -28.12
CA ALA A 9 2.33 56.14 -27.20
C ALA A 9 3.18 54.86 -27.35
N ALA A 10 3.94 54.51 -26.32
CA ALA A 10 4.68 53.24 -26.27
C ALA A 10 3.69 52.14 -25.80
N ALA A 11 3.37 51.21 -26.70
CA ALA A 11 2.60 50.02 -26.39
C ALA A 11 3.54 48.95 -25.79
N VAL A 12 3.37 48.67 -24.49
CA VAL A 12 4.04 47.57 -23.80
C VAL A 12 3.28 46.27 -24.16
N VAL A 13 3.84 45.43 -24.99
CA VAL A 13 3.36 44.10 -25.30
C VAL A 13 3.86 43.15 -24.21
N LEU A 14 2.98 42.76 -23.26
CA LEU A 14 3.22 41.68 -22.30
C LEU A 14 3.13 40.35 -23.02
N LEU A 15 4.29 39.75 -23.32
CA LEU A 15 4.39 38.37 -23.77
C LEU A 15 4.04 37.43 -22.61
N ALA A 16 2.83 36.95 -22.56
CA ALA A 16 2.41 35.87 -21.66
C ALA A 16 3.04 34.56 -22.17
N THR A 17 4.08 34.09 -21.48
CA THR A 17 4.63 32.76 -21.71
C THR A 17 3.62 31.71 -21.21
N PRO A 18 3.17 30.76 -22.05
CA PRO A 18 2.30 29.70 -21.58
C PRO A 18 3.09 28.82 -20.59
N ILE A 19 2.65 28.81 -19.34
CA ILE A 19 3.09 27.82 -18.35
C ILE A 19 2.53 26.47 -18.83
N HIS A 20 3.40 25.65 -19.46
CA HIS A 20 3.07 24.27 -19.72
C HIS A 20 2.97 23.54 -18.39
N ALA A 21 1.76 23.44 -17.86
CA ALA A 21 1.46 22.50 -16.76
C ALA A 21 1.89 21.11 -17.27
N ARG A 22 2.91 20.53 -16.63
CA ARG A 22 3.29 19.14 -16.84
C ARG A 22 2.04 18.30 -16.51
N GLN A 23 1.35 17.83 -17.54
CA GLN A 23 0.33 16.80 -17.38
C GLN A 23 1.05 15.56 -16.86
N SER A 24 1.00 15.35 -15.54
CA SER A 24 1.34 14.06 -14.96
C SER A 24 0.31 13.08 -15.49
N ASN A 25 0.70 12.18 -16.38
CA ASN A 25 -0.15 11.04 -16.73
C ASN A 25 -0.59 10.36 -15.42
N PRO A 26 -1.89 10.14 -15.21
CA PRO A 26 -2.34 9.45 -14.03
C PRO A 26 -1.64 8.08 -13.98
N ALA A 27 -1.15 7.70 -12.79
CA ALA A 27 -0.58 6.38 -12.60
C ALA A 27 -1.61 5.32 -13.05
N PRO A 28 -1.19 4.29 -13.77
CA PRO A 28 -2.10 3.21 -14.13
C PRO A 28 -2.75 2.64 -12.87
N SER A 29 -4.06 2.43 -12.93
CA SER A 29 -4.83 2.02 -11.75
C SER A 29 -6.01 1.13 -12.12
N LEU A 30 -6.35 0.24 -11.19
CA LEU A 30 -7.60 -0.52 -11.18
C LEU A 30 -8.49 0.08 -10.10
N ASP A 31 -9.77 0.16 -10.39
CA ASP A 31 -10.77 0.68 -9.46
C ASP A 31 -12.04 -0.17 -9.56
N LYS A 32 -12.42 -0.83 -8.46
CA LYS A 32 -13.57 -1.73 -8.39
C LYS A 32 -14.42 -1.41 -7.15
N PRO A 33 -15.74 -1.34 -7.27
CA PRO A 33 -16.62 -1.26 -6.10
C PRO A 33 -16.47 -2.52 -5.26
N PHE A 34 -16.38 -2.35 -3.93
CA PHE A 34 -16.29 -3.44 -2.98
C PHE A 34 -16.80 -2.99 -1.61
N ALA A 35 -17.81 -3.65 -1.10
CA ALA A 35 -18.44 -3.27 0.16
C ALA A 35 -17.53 -3.60 1.38
N LYS A 36 -17.57 -2.73 2.39
CA LYS A 36 -16.96 -2.99 3.70
C LYS A 36 -17.50 -4.28 4.33
N GLY A 37 -16.68 -4.92 5.16
CA GLY A 37 -17.01 -6.19 5.82
C GLY A 37 -16.73 -7.42 4.96
N GLY A 38 -16.18 -7.25 3.77
CA GLY A 38 -15.78 -8.34 2.90
C GLY A 38 -14.39 -8.91 3.20
N SER A 39 -14.05 -9.99 2.51
CA SER A 39 -12.75 -10.67 2.60
C SER A 39 -11.95 -10.44 1.32
N ILE A 40 -10.68 -10.05 1.48
CA ILE A 40 -9.77 -9.72 0.36
C ILE A 40 -8.55 -10.62 0.43
N VAL A 41 -8.38 -11.45 -0.57
CA VAL A 41 -7.17 -12.28 -0.75
C VAL A 41 -6.23 -11.55 -1.70
N MET A 42 -4.97 -11.40 -1.31
CA MET A 42 -3.94 -10.72 -2.08
C MET A 42 -2.79 -11.68 -2.38
N LYS A 43 -2.57 -11.99 -3.65
CA LYS A 43 -1.45 -12.79 -4.15
C LYS A 43 -0.44 -11.86 -4.80
N LEU A 44 0.58 -11.50 -4.04
CA LEU A 44 1.51 -10.46 -4.38
C LEU A 44 2.85 -11.07 -4.83
N ALA A 45 3.28 -10.74 -6.03
CA ALA A 45 4.60 -11.07 -6.52
C ALA A 45 5.69 -10.21 -5.81
N ALA A 46 6.94 -10.32 -6.23
CA ALA A 46 8.00 -9.46 -5.69
C ALA A 46 7.77 -7.98 -6.01
N GLY A 47 7.91 -7.10 -5.02
CA GLY A 47 7.67 -5.65 -5.16
C GLY A 47 7.45 -4.97 -3.81
N ASP A 48 7.31 -3.66 -3.82
CA ASP A 48 7.04 -2.89 -2.62
C ASP A 48 5.55 -2.53 -2.55
N TYR A 49 4.91 -2.88 -1.47
CA TYR A 49 3.46 -2.76 -1.32
C TYR A 49 3.09 -1.87 -0.14
N ARG A 50 2.23 -0.89 -0.40
CA ARG A 50 1.56 -0.11 0.64
C ARG A 50 0.07 -0.38 0.56
N ILE A 51 -0.48 -1.02 1.60
CA ILE A 51 -1.89 -1.35 1.72
C ILE A 51 -2.51 -0.43 2.78
N SER A 52 -3.60 0.23 2.41
CA SER A 52 -4.27 1.21 3.28
C SER A 52 -5.77 0.97 3.35
N GLY A 53 -6.30 0.91 4.57
CA GLY A 53 -7.74 0.96 4.81
C GLY A 53 -8.29 2.37 4.57
N ARG A 54 -9.42 2.44 3.86
CA ARG A 54 -10.13 3.68 3.52
C ARG A 54 -11.59 3.60 3.95
N THR A 55 -12.23 4.73 3.98
CA THR A 55 -13.67 4.83 4.28
C THR A 55 -14.56 4.46 3.11
N GLU A 56 -14.02 4.55 1.90
CA GLU A 56 -14.72 4.28 0.65
C GLU A 56 -14.98 2.78 0.44
N ASP A 57 -16.16 2.45 -0.07
CA ASP A 57 -16.58 1.09 -0.40
C ASP A 57 -16.04 0.69 -1.79
N ARG A 58 -14.73 0.65 -1.92
CA ARG A 58 -14.02 0.28 -3.16
C ARG A 58 -12.61 -0.22 -2.94
N ILE A 59 -12.13 -1.00 -3.89
CA ILE A 59 -10.72 -1.40 -4.02
C ILE A 59 -10.09 -0.55 -5.11
N ARG A 60 -8.98 0.08 -4.81
CA ARG A 60 -8.15 0.78 -5.78
C ARG A 60 -6.73 0.24 -5.74
N VAL A 61 -6.20 -0.16 -6.88
CA VAL A 61 -4.81 -0.60 -7.04
C VAL A 61 -4.13 0.34 -8.02
N SER A 62 -3.09 1.01 -7.58
CA SER A 62 -2.25 1.84 -8.42
C SER A 62 -0.78 1.43 -8.28
N TRP A 63 0.01 1.69 -9.31
CA TRP A 63 1.41 1.33 -9.30
C TRP A 63 2.27 2.32 -10.09
N ARG A 64 3.53 2.34 -9.73
CA ARG A 64 4.58 3.05 -10.47
C ARG A 64 5.81 2.17 -10.57
N ALA A 65 6.53 2.32 -11.67
CA ALA A 65 7.84 1.72 -11.87
C ALA A 65 8.93 2.80 -11.76
N ASP A 66 10.09 2.44 -11.23
CA ASP A 66 11.24 3.35 -11.18
C ASP A 66 11.76 3.67 -12.58
N ARG A 67 11.61 2.73 -13.52
CA ARG A 67 11.96 2.87 -14.93
C ARG A 67 10.80 2.44 -15.83
N PRO A 68 10.52 3.18 -16.92
CA PRO A 68 9.39 2.89 -17.82
C PRO A 68 9.39 1.46 -18.40
N GLU A 69 10.55 0.93 -18.72
CA GLU A 69 10.70 -0.42 -19.27
C GLU A 69 10.29 -1.53 -18.28
N GLN A 70 10.31 -1.27 -16.98
CA GLN A 70 9.87 -2.22 -15.96
C GLN A 70 8.37 -2.39 -15.94
N ALA A 71 7.62 -1.37 -16.37
CA ALA A 71 6.16 -1.41 -16.41
C ALA A 71 5.59 -2.25 -17.56
N ALA A 72 6.38 -2.55 -18.60
CA ALA A 72 5.89 -3.17 -19.83
C ALA A 72 5.30 -4.58 -19.63
N ASN A 73 5.79 -5.35 -18.65
CA ASN A 73 5.35 -6.71 -18.36
C ASN A 73 4.56 -6.82 -17.04
N LEU A 74 4.23 -5.68 -16.45
CA LEU A 74 3.50 -5.66 -15.20
C LEU A 74 2.06 -6.15 -15.40
N LYS A 75 1.65 -7.05 -14.51
CA LYS A 75 0.27 -7.56 -14.45
C LYS A 75 -0.28 -7.22 -13.06
N ALA A 76 -1.41 -6.55 -13.04
CA ALA A 76 -2.19 -6.33 -11.83
C ALA A 76 -3.65 -6.58 -12.17
N ASP A 77 -4.32 -7.35 -11.37
CA ASP A 77 -5.72 -7.70 -11.53
C ASP A 77 -6.46 -7.66 -10.20
N ALA A 78 -7.75 -7.35 -10.26
CA ALA A 78 -8.66 -7.37 -9.13
C ALA A 78 -9.99 -7.97 -9.56
N ASP A 79 -10.27 -9.18 -9.11
CA ASP A 79 -11.55 -9.87 -9.32
C ASP A 79 -12.42 -9.72 -8.07
N VAL A 80 -13.66 -9.25 -8.28
CA VAL A 80 -14.61 -8.99 -7.18
C VAL A 80 -15.87 -9.80 -7.41
N SER A 81 -16.20 -10.64 -6.44
CA SER A 81 -17.41 -11.47 -6.45
C SER A 81 -18.13 -11.34 -5.10
N GLY A 82 -19.20 -10.56 -5.07
CA GLY A 82 -20.00 -10.29 -3.87
C GLY A 82 -19.15 -9.67 -2.75
N THR A 83 -19.02 -10.38 -1.62
CA THR A 83 -18.23 -9.97 -0.45
C THR A 83 -16.79 -10.48 -0.46
N ARG A 84 -16.35 -11.07 -1.56
CA ARG A 84 -14.98 -11.56 -1.72
C ARG A 84 -14.29 -10.86 -2.88
N ALA A 85 -13.03 -10.49 -2.66
CA ALA A 85 -12.15 -9.99 -3.72
C ALA A 85 -10.84 -10.77 -3.75
N VAL A 86 -10.25 -10.90 -4.94
CA VAL A 86 -8.92 -11.45 -5.14
C VAL A 86 -8.11 -10.42 -5.92
N ILE A 87 -7.01 -9.98 -5.33
CA ILE A 87 -6.05 -9.07 -5.97
C ILE A 87 -4.79 -9.88 -6.28
N SER A 88 -4.33 -9.81 -7.51
CA SER A 88 -3.11 -10.50 -7.93
C SER A 88 -2.17 -9.57 -8.69
N THR A 89 -0.87 -9.72 -8.44
CA THR A 89 0.18 -8.97 -9.14
C THR A 89 1.24 -9.93 -9.68
N GLY A 90 1.91 -9.55 -10.77
CA GLY A 90 2.94 -10.39 -11.38
C GLY A 90 3.63 -9.75 -12.57
N GLY A 91 4.56 -10.49 -13.18
CA GLY A 91 5.19 -10.13 -14.44
C GLY A 91 6.32 -9.10 -14.34
N PHE A 92 6.93 -8.90 -13.17
CA PHE A 92 7.97 -7.89 -12.98
C PHE A 92 9.11 -8.40 -12.07
N LYS A 93 10.15 -7.57 -12.01
CA LYS A 93 11.30 -7.70 -11.11
C LYS A 93 11.31 -6.50 -10.16
N ASN A 94 12.42 -6.15 -9.56
CA ASN A 94 12.56 -5.05 -8.59
C ASN A 94 12.15 -3.67 -9.15
N GLY A 95 11.87 -2.72 -8.27
CA GLY A 95 11.58 -1.33 -8.61
C GLY A 95 10.14 -1.05 -9.05
N ILE A 96 9.19 -1.84 -8.57
CA ILE A 96 7.76 -1.59 -8.72
C ILE A 96 7.14 -1.33 -7.35
N HIS A 97 6.44 -0.22 -7.24
CA HIS A 97 5.76 0.21 -6.02
C HIS A 97 4.25 0.18 -6.23
N PHE A 98 3.57 -0.59 -5.43
CA PHE A 98 2.11 -0.68 -5.43
C PHE A 98 1.50 0.09 -4.27
N THR A 99 0.41 0.75 -4.55
CA THR A 99 -0.49 1.28 -3.53
C THR A 99 -1.85 0.61 -3.70
N ILE A 100 -2.30 -0.11 -2.67
CA ILE A 100 -3.57 -0.82 -2.64
C ILE A 100 -4.43 -0.17 -1.55
N GLU A 101 -5.55 0.40 -1.96
CA GLU A 101 -6.53 0.98 -1.05
C GLU A 101 -7.75 0.07 -1.02
N VAL A 102 -8.20 -0.27 0.17
CA VAL A 102 -9.35 -1.16 0.41
C VAL A 102 -10.24 -0.58 1.49
N PRO A 103 -11.50 -0.99 1.61
CA PRO A 103 -12.32 -0.56 2.75
C PRO A 103 -11.67 -0.95 4.07
N ALA A 104 -11.60 0.00 5.02
CA ALA A 104 -10.93 -0.23 6.30
C ALA A 104 -11.48 -1.44 7.05
N ARG A 105 -12.80 -1.63 7.00
CA ARG A 105 -13.47 -2.80 7.59
C ARG A 105 -13.48 -3.96 6.60
N SER A 106 -12.34 -4.63 6.47
CA SER A 106 -12.18 -5.81 5.63
C SER A 106 -11.24 -6.81 6.30
N ASP A 107 -11.53 -8.08 6.13
CA ASP A 107 -10.56 -9.14 6.42
C ASP A 107 -9.58 -9.25 5.26
N ILE A 108 -8.28 -9.34 5.56
CA ILE A 108 -7.25 -9.47 4.56
C ILE A 108 -6.42 -10.74 4.75
N ASP A 109 -6.15 -11.43 3.64
CA ASP A 109 -5.24 -12.57 3.55
C ASP A 109 -4.19 -12.27 2.47
N ILE A 110 -2.94 -12.07 2.87
CA ILE A 110 -1.84 -11.63 2.01
C ILE A 110 -0.80 -12.73 1.91
N GLU A 111 -0.54 -13.17 0.68
CA GLU A 111 0.58 -14.03 0.32
C GLU A 111 1.54 -13.22 -0.57
N MET A 112 2.77 -13.00 -0.12
CA MET A 112 3.77 -12.21 -0.83
C MET A 112 5.06 -13.00 -1.05
N SER A 113 5.61 -12.89 -2.26
CA SER A 113 6.85 -13.58 -2.60
C SER A 113 8.08 -12.90 -2.02
N ALA A 114 8.23 -11.58 -2.22
CA ALA A 114 9.37 -10.82 -1.71
C ALA A 114 9.14 -9.30 -1.82
N GLY A 115 9.94 -8.52 -1.08
CA GLY A 115 9.91 -7.05 -1.06
C GLY A 115 9.28 -6.50 0.20
N ASP A 116 9.06 -5.20 0.25
CA ASP A 116 8.60 -4.53 1.45
C ASP A 116 7.06 -4.43 1.48
N LEU A 117 6.48 -4.75 2.62
CA LEU A 117 5.04 -4.69 2.84
C LEU A 117 4.71 -3.74 4.00
N GLU A 118 3.89 -2.76 3.71
CA GLU A 118 3.33 -1.88 4.73
C GLU A 118 1.80 -1.98 4.73
N VAL A 119 1.20 -2.31 5.88
CA VAL A 119 -0.26 -2.40 6.08
C VAL A 119 -0.69 -1.39 7.13
N ARG A 120 -1.67 -0.53 6.78
CA ARG A 120 -2.18 0.52 7.67
C ARG A 120 -3.70 0.63 7.65
N GLY A 121 -4.30 0.96 8.79
CA GLY A 121 -5.70 1.37 8.90
C GLY A 121 -6.71 0.29 8.53
N ILE A 122 -6.39 -0.98 8.70
CA ILE A 122 -7.30 -2.10 8.48
C ILE A 122 -7.94 -2.51 9.81
N GLU A 123 -9.26 -2.49 9.84
CA GLU A 123 -10.12 -2.95 10.94
C GLU A 123 -10.74 -4.30 10.55
N GLY A 124 -10.09 -5.40 10.89
CA GLY A 124 -10.51 -6.75 10.52
C GLY A 124 -9.44 -7.79 10.85
N ASN A 125 -9.72 -9.04 10.52
CA ASN A 125 -8.74 -10.11 10.62
C ASN A 125 -7.65 -9.90 9.59
N LYS A 126 -6.40 -10.19 9.99
CA LYS A 126 -5.24 -10.04 9.11
C LYS A 126 -4.43 -11.33 9.12
N LYS A 127 -4.20 -11.89 7.95
CA LYS A 127 -3.26 -12.98 7.75
C LYS A 127 -2.22 -12.51 6.72
N VAL A 128 -0.94 -12.63 7.07
CA VAL A 128 0.16 -12.22 6.20
C VAL A 128 1.21 -13.33 6.18
N GLU A 129 1.51 -13.82 5.00
CA GLU A 129 2.60 -14.76 4.76
C GLU A 129 3.55 -14.16 3.72
N SER A 130 4.81 -13.92 4.10
CA SER A 130 5.84 -13.40 3.21
C SER A 130 7.08 -14.29 3.24
N TRP A 131 7.67 -14.49 2.06
CA TRP A 131 8.89 -15.26 1.95
C TRP A 131 10.13 -14.44 2.29
N ALA A 132 10.24 -13.19 1.82
CA ALA A 132 11.39 -12.34 2.09
C ALA A 132 11.05 -10.86 2.02
N GLY A 133 11.78 -10.04 2.79
CA GLY A 133 11.63 -8.58 2.85
C GLY A 133 11.04 -8.10 4.16
N ASP A 134 10.89 -6.79 4.30
CA ASP A 134 10.46 -6.22 5.57
C ASP A 134 8.95 -6.02 5.61
N VAL A 135 8.33 -6.44 6.70
CA VAL A 135 6.88 -6.37 6.90
C VAL A 135 6.58 -5.43 8.07
N SER A 136 5.80 -4.39 7.80
CA SER A 136 5.34 -3.44 8.81
C SER A 136 3.81 -3.39 8.84
N ILE A 137 3.22 -3.71 9.99
CA ILE A 137 1.76 -3.74 10.17
C ILE A 137 1.36 -2.81 11.30
N ASP A 138 0.53 -1.82 10.97
CA ASP A 138 -0.17 -1.03 11.96
C ASP A 138 -1.36 -1.83 12.49
N ILE A 139 -1.32 -2.18 13.77
CA ILE A 139 -2.37 -2.93 14.43
C ILE A 139 -3.41 -2.02 15.08
N GLY A 140 -3.15 -0.73 15.19
CA GLY A 140 -4.03 0.20 15.91
C GLY A 140 -4.07 -0.11 17.41
N GLN A 141 -5.25 -0.46 17.91
CA GLN A 141 -5.46 -0.74 19.34
C GLN A 141 -5.37 -2.25 19.62
N PRO A 142 -4.41 -2.71 20.45
CA PRO A 142 -4.26 -4.12 20.80
C PRO A 142 -5.51 -4.77 21.38
N GLU A 143 -6.34 -4.00 22.08
CA GLU A 143 -7.57 -4.46 22.73
C GLU A 143 -8.63 -4.95 21.71
N GLN A 144 -8.50 -4.55 20.45
CA GLN A 144 -9.40 -5.01 19.38
C GLN A 144 -9.11 -6.46 18.94
N TYR A 145 -7.98 -7.02 19.37
CA TYR A 145 -7.58 -8.38 18.98
C TYR A 145 -7.90 -9.39 20.07
N ARG A 146 -8.37 -10.57 19.66
CA ARG A 146 -8.45 -11.77 20.48
C ARG A 146 -7.17 -12.58 20.48
N ARG A 147 -6.42 -12.50 19.36
CA ARG A 147 -5.16 -13.22 19.20
C ARG A 147 -4.25 -12.54 18.20
N VAL A 148 -2.98 -12.44 18.57
CA VAL A 148 -1.89 -11.99 17.70
C VAL A 148 -0.82 -13.06 17.70
N GLU A 149 -0.50 -13.57 16.53
CA GLU A 149 0.56 -14.55 16.30
C GLU A 149 1.53 -14.01 15.25
N ALA A 150 2.81 -13.99 15.58
CA ALA A 150 3.85 -13.56 14.67
C ALA A 150 5.03 -14.53 14.71
N THR A 151 5.52 -14.94 13.55
CA THR A 151 6.67 -15.83 13.43
C THR A 151 7.63 -15.28 12.37
N VAL A 152 8.91 -15.18 12.73
CA VAL A 152 10.01 -14.82 11.83
C VAL A 152 11.06 -15.93 11.89
N ARG A 153 11.39 -16.53 10.75
CA ARG A 153 12.38 -17.60 10.71
C ARG A 153 13.81 -17.07 10.78
N ALA A 154 14.10 -15.97 10.08
CA ALA A 154 15.40 -15.32 10.10
C ALA A 154 15.22 -13.80 9.99
N GLY A 155 15.60 -13.07 11.03
CA GLY A 155 15.44 -11.60 11.13
C GLY A 155 14.91 -11.16 12.48
N ASP A 156 14.51 -9.91 12.56
CA ASP A 156 14.05 -9.31 13.81
C ASP A 156 12.51 -9.30 13.88
N LEU A 157 11.98 -9.50 15.08
CA LEU A 157 10.57 -9.40 15.38
C LEU A 157 10.36 -8.35 16.46
N THR A 158 9.70 -7.25 16.09
CA THR A 158 9.35 -6.17 17.01
C THR A 158 7.84 -5.99 17.06
N ALA A 159 7.25 -6.10 18.25
CA ALA A 159 5.82 -5.87 18.49
C ALA A 159 5.69 -4.76 19.55
N ARG A 160 5.82 -3.50 19.11
CA ARG A 160 5.89 -2.32 19.98
C ARG A 160 4.69 -2.16 20.92
N PRO A 161 3.44 -2.34 20.47
CA PRO A 161 2.28 -2.22 21.35
C PRO A 161 2.25 -3.23 22.50
N PHE A 162 3.05 -4.28 22.41
CA PHE A 162 3.17 -5.34 23.44
C PHE A 162 4.52 -5.31 24.16
N ASN A 163 5.34 -4.26 23.98
CA ASN A 163 6.70 -4.15 24.54
C ASN A 163 7.59 -5.38 24.26
N TYR A 164 7.45 -5.95 23.07
CA TYR A 164 8.22 -7.13 22.67
C TYR A 164 9.16 -6.82 21.52
N SER A 165 10.42 -7.24 21.65
CA SER A 165 11.42 -7.18 20.57
C SER A 165 12.45 -8.27 20.76
N THR A 166 12.75 -8.99 19.70
CA THR A 166 13.75 -10.05 19.66
C THR A 166 14.28 -10.21 18.23
N GLY A 167 15.52 -10.66 18.10
CA GLY A 167 16.15 -10.88 16.80
C GLY A 167 16.84 -12.23 16.70
N GLY A 168 17.14 -12.65 15.49
CA GLY A 168 17.88 -13.87 15.17
C GLY A 168 17.05 -14.93 14.44
N LEU A 169 17.19 -16.20 14.80
CA LEU A 169 16.53 -17.32 14.13
C LEU A 169 15.32 -17.86 14.90
N LEU A 170 14.27 -18.26 14.19
CA LEU A 170 13.08 -18.93 14.74
C LEU A 170 12.41 -18.13 15.86
N ARG A 171 12.08 -16.88 15.57
CA ARG A 171 11.40 -15.99 16.52
C ARG A 171 9.89 -16.14 16.41
N SER A 172 9.22 -16.19 17.55
CA SER A 172 7.78 -16.22 17.63
C SER A 172 7.27 -15.35 18.76
N PHE A 173 6.12 -14.77 18.53
CA PHE A 173 5.38 -13.97 19.49
C PHE A 173 3.92 -14.39 19.45
N THR A 174 3.31 -14.54 20.61
CA THR A 174 1.87 -14.80 20.76
C THR A 174 1.31 -13.93 21.85
N TRP A 175 0.16 -13.34 21.60
CA TRP A 175 -0.60 -12.57 22.57
C TRP A 175 -2.09 -12.92 22.44
N ASP A 176 -2.77 -13.11 23.57
CA ASP A 176 -4.19 -13.39 23.63
C ASP A 176 -4.92 -12.26 24.34
N GLY A 177 -6.00 -11.78 23.75
CA GLY A 177 -6.86 -10.71 24.26
C GLY A 177 -8.33 -11.07 24.19
N LYS A 178 -9.20 -10.07 24.27
CA LYS A 178 -10.67 -10.25 24.30
C LYS A 178 -11.38 -9.56 23.11
N GLY A 179 -10.64 -9.04 22.16
CA GLY A 179 -11.19 -8.34 21.00
C GLY A 179 -11.82 -9.26 19.97
N ALA A 180 -12.23 -8.70 18.86
CA ALA A 180 -12.92 -9.43 17.79
C ALA A 180 -11.97 -9.98 16.73
N TYR A 181 -10.83 -9.32 16.51
CA TYR A 181 -9.95 -9.60 15.39
C TYR A 181 -8.83 -10.57 15.74
N SER A 182 -8.25 -11.18 14.72
CA SER A 182 -7.03 -11.97 14.81
C SER A 182 -5.98 -11.42 13.84
N LEU A 183 -4.72 -11.50 14.24
CA LEU A 183 -3.58 -11.23 13.39
C LEU A 183 -2.68 -12.47 13.38
N MET A 184 -2.34 -12.95 12.20
CA MET A 184 -1.35 -14.00 12.00
C MET A 184 -0.32 -13.51 10.98
N VAL A 185 0.95 -13.52 11.36
CA VAL A 185 2.05 -13.16 10.46
C VAL A 185 3.11 -14.26 10.43
N LYS A 186 3.48 -14.67 9.23
CA LYS A 186 4.61 -15.59 9.00
C LYS A 186 5.57 -14.96 8.02
N LEU A 187 6.79 -14.68 8.46
CA LEU A 187 7.88 -14.17 7.65
C LEU A 187 9.03 -15.18 7.63
N PHE A 188 9.48 -15.54 6.43
CA PHE A 188 10.60 -16.47 6.33
C PHE A 188 11.94 -15.76 6.55
N ALA A 189 12.21 -14.66 5.86
CA ALA A 189 13.45 -13.88 6.00
C ALA A 189 13.18 -12.38 5.89
N GLY A 190 13.69 -11.60 6.83
CA GLY A 190 13.49 -10.14 6.92
C GLY A 190 12.96 -9.72 8.29
N ASP A 191 12.63 -8.46 8.44
CA ASP A 191 12.23 -7.90 9.71
C ASP A 191 10.71 -7.66 9.78
N LEU A 192 10.11 -8.06 10.91
CA LEU A 192 8.69 -7.83 11.19
C LEU A 192 8.52 -6.77 12.26
N THR A 193 7.79 -5.73 11.92
CA THR A 193 7.40 -4.68 12.86
C THR A 193 5.87 -4.59 12.99
N LEU A 194 5.34 -4.89 14.18
CA LEU A 194 3.98 -4.54 14.60
C LEU A 194 4.02 -3.21 15.36
N ARG A 195 3.18 -2.26 14.96
CA ARG A 195 3.17 -0.89 15.53
C ARG A 195 1.76 -0.34 15.72
#